data_5a1a874cab7d68e2346dca6b09a2e12e
#
_entry.id   5a1a874cab7d68e2346dca6b09a2e12e
#
_cell.length_a   1.000
_cell.length_b   1.000
_cell.length_c   1.000
_cell.angle_alpha   90.00
_cell.angle_beta   90.00
_cell.angle_gamma   90.00
#
_symmetry.space_group_name_H-M   'P 1'
#
loop_
_entity.id
_entity.type
_entity.pdbx_description
1 polymer ?
#
loop_
_entity_poly.entity_id
_entity_poly.type
_entity_poly.pdbx_seq_one_letter_code
_entity_poly.pdbx_strand_id
1 'polypeptide(L)'
;MISAPVAAATPAFSPEPFVPHPVLAGGHRMTLYAWARSRRFPRLPPAEARLFRVADDTEVLGRCHWQADRAARLTVVLLHGLEGSSDAHYMLGMADKAWARGFNVVRLNQRNCGGTEHLTRGLYHSGLTADPLAVIRQLAADGLPRFAVAGYSLGGNLALKLGAELTGDDRAVVVAVTAVSPPIELGACVAALERRDNLAYQWNFLRGLRGRMRRKARLFPGAWDTRPLARIRTVREFDDAYTAPHHGFAGAADYYHRASARRVLERLAVPALLVTAADDPFVPADAARDQALAAVPHLRRVITAHGGHCGFIERTPGGDDRYWAERQVMTFIAREEEWAISKSGDRVIG
;
A
#
# COMPACT_ATOMS: atom_id res chain seq x y z
N MET A 1 10.25 -37.97 22.11
CA MET A 1 9.79 -36.97 21.11
C MET A 1 9.08 -35.87 21.88
N ILE A 2 9.77 -34.74 22.13
CA ILE A 2 9.19 -33.58 22.81
C ILE A 2 8.47 -32.78 21.72
N SER A 3 7.15 -32.76 21.77
CA SER A 3 6.32 -31.93 20.89
C SER A 3 6.70 -30.45 21.11
N ALA A 4 7.18 -29.78 20.07
CA ALA A 4 7.41 -28.35 20.14
C ALA A 4 6.09 -27.64 20.51
N PRO A 5 6.10 -26.64 21.41
CA PRO A 5 4.88 -25.94 21.80
C PRO A 5 4.32 -25.25 20.55
N VAL A 6 3.05 -25.55 20.24
CA VAL A 6 2.28 -24.82 19.23
C VAL A 6 2.28 -23.36 19.66
N ALA A 7 2.95 -22.50 18.90
CA ALA A 7 3.00 -21.08 19.17
C ALA A 7 1.54 -20.58 19.29
N ALA A 8 1.20 -19.99 20.43
CA ALA A 8 -0.12 -19.42 20.66
C ALA A 8 -0.48 -18.48 19.50
N ALA A 9 -1.59 -18.73 18.83
CA ALA A 9 -2.05 -17.89 17.75
C ALA A 9 -2.43 -16.51 18.29
N THR A 10 -2.06 -15.44 17.61
CA THR A 10 -2.55 -14.09 17.92
C THR A 10 -4.08 -14.17 18.04
N PRO A 11 -4.71 -13.65 19.11
CA PRO A 11 -6.15 -13.62 19.23
C PRO A 11 -6.79 -13.05 17.95
N ALA A 12 -7.92 -13.55 17.49
CA ALA A 12 -8.51 -13.15 16.21
C ALA A 12 -8.80 -11.64 16.18
N PHE A 13 -8.25 -10.90 15.19
CA PHE A 13 -8.63 -9.51 14.96
C PHE A 13 -10.08 -9.44 14.48
N SER A 14 -10.91 -8.68 15.19
CA SER A 14 -12.28 -8.37 14.80
C SER A 14 -12.40 -6.87 14.57
N PRO A 15 -12.64 -6.42 13.34
CA PRO A 15 -12.81 -4.99 13.06
C PRO A 15 -14.11 -4.48 13.68
N GLU A 16 -14.16 -3.19 13.99
CA GLU A 16 -15.41 -2.52 14.31
C GLU A 16 -16.39 -2.61 13.13
N PRO A 17 -17.71 -2.73 13.39
CA PRO A 17 -18.70 -2.71 12.33
C PRO A 17 -18.61 -1.43 11.49
N PHE A 18 -18.55 -1.57 10.18
CA PHE A 18 -18.60 -0.43 9.26
C PHE A 18 -20.05 -0.05 8.95
N VAL A 19 -20.47 1.15 9.36
CA VAL A 19 -21.77 1.73 9.01
C VAL A 19 -21.52 2.88 8.02
N PRO A 20 -21.83 2.70 6.72
CA PRO A 20 -21.51 3.69 5.71
C PRO A 20 -22.30 4.99 5.91
N HIS A 21 -21.70 6.11 5.52
CA HIS A 21 -22.39 7.39 5.49
C HIS A 21 -23.59 7.32 4.52
N PRO A 22 -24.83 7.61 4.96
CA PRO A 22 -26.04 7.28 4.21
C PRO A 22 -26.12 7.95 2.82
N VAL A 23 -25.64 9.20 2.72
CA VAL A 23 -25.61 9.94 1.44
C VAL A 23 -24.50 9.43 0.51
N LEU A 24 -23.43 8.86 1.06
CA LEU A 24 -22.27 8.41 0.31
C LEU A 24 -22.27 6.90 0.04
N ALA A 25 -23.24 6.15 0.59
CA ALA A 25 -23.35 4.73 0.32
C ALA A 25 -23.50 4.48 -1.19
N GLY A 26 -22.48 3.78 -1.76
CA GLY A 26 -22.34 3.49 -3.18
C GLY A 26 -20.93 3.78 -3.68
N GLY A 27 -20.38 2.81 -4.42
CA GLY A 27 -18.96 2.74 -4.76
C GLY A 27 -18.40 4.02 -5.39
N HIS A 28 -19.03 4.50 -6.48
CA HIS A 28 -18.58 5.73 -7.15
C HIS A 28 -18.69 6.98 -6.25
N ARG A 29 -19.82 7.13 -5.53
CA ARG A 29 -20.05 8.31 -4.68
C ARG A 29 -18.99 8.41 -3.57
N MET A 30 -18.71 7.30 -2.90
CA MET A 30 -17.75 7.26 -1.82
C MET A 30 -16.31 7.45 -2.33
N THR A 31 -15.98 6.85 -3.49
CA THR A 31 -14.68 7.03 -4.16
C THR A 31 -14.44 8.50 -4.51
N LEU A 32 -15.42 9.13 -5.18
CA LEU A 32 -15.30 10.53 -5.61
C LEU A 32 -15.27 11.50 -4.43
N TYR A 33 -16.09 11.26 -3.40
CA TYR A 33 -16.05 12.06 -2.18
C TYR A 33 -14.69 11.97 -1.50
N ALA A 34 -14.17 10.77 -1.28
CA ALA A 34 -12.87 10.56 -0.67
C ALA A 34 -11.75 11.25 -1.46
N TRP A 35 -11.79 11.15 -2.79
CA TRP A 35 -10.81 11.79 -3.66
C TRP A 35 -10.88 13.31 -3.65
N ALA A 36 -12.07 13.91 -3.65
CA ALA A 36 -12.28 15.35 -3.74
C ALA A 36 -12.19 16.07 -2.39
N ARG A 37 -12.38 15.34 -1.28
CA ARG A 37 -12.46 15.95 0.05
C ARG A 37 -11.10 16.41 0.53
N SER A 38 -10.96 17.72 0.72
CA SER A 38 -9.81 18.29 1.43
C SER A 38 -9.83 17.90 2.90
N ARG A 39 -8.68 17.50 3.45
CA ARG A 39 -8.48 17.09 4.85
C ARG A 39 -7.38 17.95 5.47
N ARG A 40 -7.46 18.15 6.79
CA ARG A 40 -6.44 18.84 7.58
C ARG A 40 -5.92 17.92 8.68
N PHE A 41 -4.63 18.00 8.96
CA PHE A 41 -3.93 17.11 9.91
C PHE A 41 -3.06 17.96 10.86
N PRO A 42 -3.69 18.75 11.76
CA PRO A 42 -2.95 19.71 12.58
C PRO A 42 -2.02 19.06 13.61
N ARG A 43 -2.21 17.79 13.94
CA ARG A 43 -1.35 17.04 14.87
C ARG A 43 -0.08 16.52 14.21
N LEU A 44 -0.08 16.38 12.88
CA LEU A 44 1.07 15.81 12.17
C LEU A 44 2.14 16.90 12.02
N PRO A 45 3.35 16.71 12.61
CA PRO A 45 4.41 17.69 12.50
C PRO A 45 4.95 17.78 11.07
N PRO A 46 5.74 18.80 10.73
CA PRO A 46 6.46 18.84 9.46
C PRO A 46 7.31 17.57 9.26
N ALA A 47 7.30 17.05 8.04
CA ALA A 47 8.06 15.86 7.70
C ALA A 47 9.51 16.21 7.37
N GLU A 48 10.45 15.40 7.86
CA GLU A 48 11.80 15.35 7.33
C GLU A 48 11.79 14.72 5.93
N ALA A 49 12.47 15.34 4.98
CA ALA A 49 12.68 14.75 3.65
C ALA A 49 13.96 13.90 3.68
N ARG A 50 13.81 12.60 3.40
CA ARG A 50 14.94 11.68 3.36
C ARG A 50 14.98 10.91 2.04
N LEU A 51 16.13 10.86 1.41
CA LEU A 51 16.38 10.02 0.25
C LEU A 51 16.88 8.64 0.70
N PHE A 52 16.35 7.61 0.08
CA PHE A 52 16.74 6.23 0.30
C PHE A 52 17.24 5.64 -1.02
N ARG A 53 18.45 5.09 -1.01
CA ARG A 53 19.01 4.39 -2.18
C ARG A 53 18.40 3.00 -2.28
N VAL A 54 17.64 2.74 -3.34
CA VAL A 54 16.94 1.46 -3.54
C VAL A 54 17.54 0.62 -4.69
N ALA A 55 18.40 1.21 -5.50
CA ALA A 55 19.24 0.56 -6.50
C ALA A 55 20.46 1.46 -6.78
N ASP A 56 21.43 0.97 -7.57
CA ASP A 56 22.70 1.69 -7.81
C ASP A 56 22.50 3.10 -8.36
N ASP A 57 21.51 3.29 -9.23
CA ASP A 57 21.19 4.55 -9.90
C ASP A 57 19.83 5.13 -9.49
N THR A 58 19.25 4.65 -8.38
CA THR A 58 17.87 4.98 -8.01
C THR A 58 17.74 5.34 -6.55
N GLU A 59 17.18 6.51 -6.29
CA GLU A 59 16.74 6.93 -4.97
C GLU A 59 15.23 7.16 -4.95
N VAL A 60 14.63 6.96 -3.77
CA VAL A 60 13.23 7.26 -3.51
C VAL A 60 13.12 8.22 -2.32
N LEU A 61 12.13 9.10 -2.34
CA LEU A 61 11.92 10.11 -1.31
C LEU A 61 10.92 9.62 -0.26
N GLY A 62 11.35 9.51 0.99
CA GLY A 62 10.50 9.38 2.16
C GLY A 62 10.20 10.73 2.81
N ARG A 63 8.95 10.95 3.21
CA ARG A 63 8.53 12.01 4.14
C ARG A 63 8.38 11.40 5.52
N CYS A 64 9.38 11.65 6.37
CA CYS A 64 9.56 10.97 7.65
C CYS A 64 9.07 11.84 8.82
N HIS A 65 8.41 11.20 9.79
CA HIS A 65 8.00 11.79 11.06
C HIS A 65 8.56 10.90 12.16
N TRP A 66 9.45 11.44 12.98
CA TRP A 66 10.16 10.70 14.02
C TRP A 66 9.70 11.09 15.40
N GLN A 67 9.30 10.10 16.21
CA GLN A 67 9.07 10.29 17.64
C GLN A 67 10.41 10.60 18.35
N ALA A 68 10.36 11.22 19.53
CA ALA A 68 11.55 11.62 20.26
C ALA A 68 12.49 10.44 20.55
N ASP A 69 11.94 9.28 20.91
CA ASP A 69 12.64 8.03 21.18
C ASP A 69 12.49 7.01 20.04
N ARG A 70 12.72 7.45 18.81
CA ARG A 70 12.44 6.71 17.57
C ARG A 70 12.95 5.26 17.57
N ALA A 71 14.09 4.97 18.23
CA ALA A 71 14.66 3.63 18.32
C ALA A 71 13.85 2.67 19.20
N ALA A 72 12.93 3.18 20.04
CA ALA A 72 12.02 2.36 20.84
C ALA A 72 10.65 2.15 20.18
N ARG A 73 10.35 2.87 19.07
CA ARG A 73 9.03 2.92 18.46
C ARG A 73 8.94 2.10 17.17
N LEU A 74 7.74 1.55 16.93
CA LEU A 74 7.40 0.99 15.63
C LEU A 74 7.48 2.06 14.55
N THR A 75 7.97 1.69 13.37
CA THR A 75 7.96 2.55 12.17
C THR A 75 6.94 2.04 11.17
N VAL A 76 5.94 2.87 10.84
CA VAL A 76 4.95 2.55 9.82
C VAL A 76 5.39 3.12 8.48
N VAL A 77 5.66 2.23 7.51
CA VAL A 77 5.99 2.58 6.13
C VAL A 77 4.71 2.59 5.30
N LEU A 78 4.34 3.74 4.75
CA LEU A 78 3.11 3.94 3.98
C LEU A 78 3.40 3.95 2.48
N LEU A 79 2.62 3.18 1.71
CA LEU A 79 2.73 3.01 0.26
C LEU A 79 1.48 3.52 -0.45
N HIS A 80 1.63 4.51 -1.34
CA HIS A 80 0.51 5.10 -2.06
C HIS A 80 0.04 4.28 -3.26
N GLY A 81 -1.15 4.58 -3.78
CA GLY A 81 -1.73 3.98 -4.97
C GLY A 81 -1.16 4.50 -6.28
N LEU A 82 -1.71 4.01 -7.39
CA LEU A 82 -1.32 4.42 -8.75
C LEU A 82 -1.45 5.94 -8.91
N GLU A 83 -0.41 6.58 -9.44
CA GLU A 83 -0.33 8.05 -9.64
C GLU A 83 -0.46 8.88 -8.35
N GLY A 84 -0.35 8.25 -7.19
CA GLY A 84 -0.34 8.92 -5.89
C GLY A 84 1.02 9.53 -5.53
N SER A 85 1.09 10.03 -4.30
CA SER A 85 2.33 10.52 -3.68
C SER A 85 2.26 10.42 -2.16
N SER A 86 3.37 10.71 -1.49
CA SER A 86 3.42 10.88 -0.03
C SER A 86 2.41 11.89 0.51
N ASP A 87 1.97 12.84 -0.32
CA ASP A 87 1.09 13.94 0.09
C ASP A 87 -0.39 13.68 -0.24
N ALA A 88 -0.73 12.48 -0.75
CA ALA A 88 -2.12 12.07 -0.91
C ALA A 88 -2.86 12.09 0.44
N HIS A 89 -4.11 12.55 0.44
CA HIS A 89 -4.89 12.77 1.67
C HIS A 89 -5.00 11.53 2.57
N TYR A 90 -5.10 10.32 1.98
CA TYR A 90 -5.14 9.07 2.73
C TYR A 90 -3.77 8.70 3.33
N MET A 91 -2.66 9.05 2.66
CA MET A 91 -1.31 8.89 3.21
C MET A 91 -1.11 9.79 4.43
N LEU A 92 -1.57 11.04 4.35
CA LEU A 92 -1.55 11.99 5.48
C LEU A 92 -2.48 11.54 6.60
N GLY A 93 -3.68 11.03 6.29
CA GLY A 93 -4.63 10.53 7.27
C GLY A 93 -4.10 9.32 8.05
N MET A 94 -3.45 8.39 7.35
CA MET A 94 -2.75 7.27 7.99
C MET A 94 -1.59 7.75 8.85
N ALA A 95 -0.79 8.70 8.34
CA ALA A 95 0.34 9.26 9.07
C ALA A 95 -0.11 9.96 10.37
N ASP A 96 -1.18 10.77 10.32
CA ASP A 96 -1.75 11.43 11.48
C ASP A 96 -2.19 10.42 12.57
N LYS A 97 -2.86 9.34 12.15
CA LYS A 97 -3.31 8.30 13.08
C LYS A 97 -2.17 7.44 13.65
N ALA A 98 -1.15 7.16 12.84
CA ALA A 98 0.06 6.46 13.28
C ALA A 98 0.87 7.34 14.25
N TRP A 99 1.05 8.62 13.92
CA TRP A 99 1.70 9.61 14.78
C TRP A 99 1.01 9.75 16.13
N ALA A 100 -0.32 9.84 16.15
CA ALA A 100 -1.10 9.95 17.38
C ALA A 100 -0.99 8.70 18.29
N ARG A 101 -0.59 7.55 17.74
CA ARG A 101 -0.28 6.32 18.48
C ARG A 101 1.16 6.21 18.95
N GLY A 102 1.97 7.23 18.71
CA GLY A 102 3.38 7.24 19.09
C GLY A 102 4.27 6.43 18.14
N PHE A 103 3.84 6.15 16.91
CA PHE A 103 4.66 5.48 15.90
C PHE A 103 5.50 6.47 15.10
N ASN A 104 6.67 6.06 14.68
CA ASN A 104 7.36 6.72 13.58
C ASN A 104 6.60 6.48 12.28
N VAL A 105 6.70 7.39 11.32
CA VAL A 105 6.01 7.26 10.04
C VAL A 105 6.94 7.61 8.89
N VAL A 106 6.96 6.77 7.86
CA VAL A 106 7.60 7.05 6.59
C VAL A 106 6.56 6.98 5.48
N ARG A 107 6.17 8.13 4.93
CA ARG A 107 5.32 8.22 3.73
C ARG A 107 6.22 8.14 2.50
N LEU A 108 6.30 6.98 1.87
CA LEU A 108 7.21 6.73 0.78
C LEU A 108 6.62 7.17 -0.56
N ASN A 109 7.34 7.99 -1.32
CA ASN A 109 7.08 8.15 -2.74
C ASN A 109 7.73 6.99 -3.50
N GLN A 110 6.91 6.20 -4.21
CA GLN A 110 7.45 5.21 -5.14
C GLN A 110 8.19 5.93 -6.29
N ARG A 111 9.03 5.21 -7.02
CA ARG A 111 9.84 5.79 -8.12
C ARG A 111 9.02 6.72 -8.99
N ASN A 112 9.54 7.89 -9.31
CA ASN A 112 8.89 8.91 -10.16
C ASN A 112 7.63 9.57 -9.60
N CYS A 113 7.23 9.29 -8.36
CA CYS A 113 6.03 9.83 -7.77
C CYS A 113 6.34 11.03 -6.87
N GLY A 114 5.37 11.95 -6.71
CA GLY A 114 5.54 13.11 -5.84
C GLY A 114 6.62 14.11 -6.29
N GLY A 115 6.86 14.25 -7.61
CA GLY A 115 7.84 15.17 -8.15
C GLY A 115 9.27 14.64 -8.16
N THR A 116 9.47 13.33 -7.98
CA THR A 116 10.80 12.70 -7.87
C THR A 116 11.28 12.02 -9.15
N GLU A 117 10.75 12.43 -10.31
CA GLU A 117 11.12 11.84 -11.60
C GLU A 117 12.62 11.94 -11.92
N HIS A 118 13.31 12.90 -11.34
CA HIS A 118 14.75 13.13 -11.51
C HIS A 118 15.63 12.17 -10.71
N LEU A 119 15.10 11.49 -9.71
CA LEU A 119 15.87 10.59 -8.83
C LEU A 119 16.12 9.19 -9.40
N THR A 120 15.52 8.87 -10.54
CA THR A 120 15.70 7.57 -11.19
C THR A 120 15.38 7.64 -12.68
N ARG A 121 16.09 6.85 -13.48
CA ARG A 121 15.69 6.59 -14.88
C ARG A 121 14.55 5.56 -14.96
N GLY A 122 14.41 4.71 -13.95
CA GLY A 122 13.45 3.61 -13.91
C GLY A 122 11.98 4.03 -13.74
N LEU A 123 11.09 3.06 -13.81
CA LEU A 123 9.66 3.18 -13.52
C LEU A 123 9.34 2.39 -12.24
N TYR A 124 8.21 2.68 -11.60
CA TYR A 124 7.65 1.80 -10.56
C TYR A 124 6.59 0.87 -11.17
N HIS A 125 6.31 -0.21 -10.46
CA HIS A 125 5.20 -1.12 -10.76
C HIS A 125 4.64 -1.78 -9.50
N SER A 126 3.45 -2.37 -9.62
CA SER A 126 2.69 -2.92 -8.48
C SER A 126 3.36 -4.07 -7.72
N GLY A 127 4.39 -4.68 -8.28
CA GLY A 127 5.11 -5.80 -7.68
C GLY A 127 6.57 -5.48 -7.29
N LEU A 128 6.97 -4.21 -7.26
CA LEU A 128 8.36 -3.78 -7.00
C LEU A 128 8.66 -3.76 -5.50
N THR A 129 8.64 -4.91 -4.86
CA THR A 129 8.83 -5.08 -3.41
C THR A 129 10.24 -4.76 -2.94
N ALA A 130 11.22 -4.81 -3.83
CA ALA A 130 12.62 -4.50 -3.52
C ALA A 130 12.82 -3.07 -2.98
N ASP A 131 12.08 -2.09 -3.50
CA ASP A 131 12.23 -0.69 -3.07
C ASP A 131 11.81 -0.46 -1.61
N PRO A 132 10.57 -0.77 -1.18
CA PRO A 132 10.19 -0.62 0.21
C PRO A 132 11.01 -1.53 1.14
N LEU A 133 11.46 -2.69 0.69
CA LEU A 133 12.34 -3.55 1.46
C LEU A 133 13.72 -2.91 1.67
N ALA A 134 14.31 -2.29 0.65
CA ALA A 134 15.56 -1.55 0.78
C ALA A 134 15.45 -0.37 1.75
N VAL A 135 14.31 0.32 1.76
CA VAL A 135 14.02 1.39 2.75
C VAL A 135 13.99 0.82 4.16
N ILE A 136 13.28 -0.29 4.38
CA ILE A 136 13.21 -0.96 5.69
C ILE A 136 14.59 -1.38 6.17
N ARG A 137 15.40 -2.00 5.31
CA ARG A 137 16.77 -2.44 5.65
C ARG A 137 17.68 -1.28 6.05
N GLN A 138 17.61 -0.13 5.34
CA GLN A 138 18.37 1.06 5.69
C GLN A 138 17.94 1.62 7.06
N LEU A 139 16.63 1.68 7.30
CA LEU A 139 16.10 2.14 8.59
C LEU A 139 16.45 1.18 9.74
N ALA A 140 16.44 -0.13 9.49
CA ALA A 140 16.89 -1.14 10.46
C ALA A 140 18.38 -0.98 10.78
N ALA A 141 19.21 -0.72 9.76
CA ALA A 141 20.64 -0.42 9.95
C ALA A 141 20.89 0.87 10.74
N ASP A 142 19.95 1.83 10.65
CA ASP A 142 19.97 3.06 11.49
C ASP A 142 19.47 2.81 12.93
N GLY A 143 19.18 1.57 13.30
CA GLY A 143 18.79 1.19 14.66
C GLY A 143 17.27 1.24 14.94
N LEU A 144 16.41 1.32 13.92
CA LEU A 144 14.96 1.21 14.12
C LEU A 144 14.56 -0.29 14.14
N PRO A 145 13.92 -0.78 15.23
CA PRO A 145 13.86 -2.23 15.47
C PRO A 145 12.69 -2.95 14.80
N ARG A 146 11.59 -2.25 14.53
CA ARG A 146 10.33 -2.87 14.08
C ARG A 146 9.61 -2.01 13.05
N PHE A 147 8.98 -2.69 12.09
CA PHE A 147 8.27 -2.06 10.98
C PHE A 147 6.89 -2.66 10.77
N ALA A 148 5.94 -1.82 10.37
CA ALA A 148 4.71 -2.24 9.72
C ALA A 148 4.60 -1.57 8.35
N VAL A 149 4.04 -2.26 7.37
CA VAL A 149 3.83 -1.71 6.03
C VAL A 149 2.34 -1.57 5.76
N ALA A 150 1.90 -0.37 5.40
CA ALA A 150 0.49 -0.13 5.07
C ALA A 150 0.37 0.48 3.68
N GLY A 151 -0.44 -0.14 2.82
CA GLY A 151 -0.60 0.30 1.44
C GLY A 151 -2.05 0.53 1.02
N TYR A 152 -2.23 1.45 0.09
CA TYR A 152 -3.51 1.76 -0.52
C TYR A 152 -3.49 1.40 -1.99
N SER A 153 -4.56 0.75 -2.48
CA SER A 153 -4.70 0.40 -3.90
C SER A 153 -3.45 -0.34 -4.40
N LEU A 154 -2.77 0.13 -5.44
CA LEU A 154 -1.50 -0.42 -5.95
C LEU A 154 -0.47 -0.62 -4.81
N GLY A 155 -0.32 0.34 -3.91
CA GLY A 155 0.55 0.21 -2.72
C GLY A 155 0.09 -0.88 -1.77
N GLY A 156 -1.21 -1.19 -1.72
CA GLY A 156 -1.77 -2.29 -0.94
C GLY A 156 -1.39 -3.66 -1.52
N ASN A 157 -1.46 -3.81 -2.84
CA ASN A 157 -0.95 -5.01 -3.51
C ASN A 157 0.56 -5.19 -3.23
N LEU A 158 1.31 -4.10 -3.32
CA LEU A 158 2.75 -4.08 -3.05
C LEU A 158 3.07 -4.50 -1.60
N ALA A 159 2.32 -3.97 -0.62
CA ALA A 159 2.48 -4.32 0.80
C ALA A 159 2.22 -5.81 1.07
N LEU A 160 1.13 -6.36 0.52
CA LEU A 160 0.78 -7.78 0.68
C LEU A 160 1.82 -8.68 0.00
N LYS A 161 2.25 -8.33 -1.21
CA LYS A 161 3.28 -9.07 -1.94
C LYS A 161 4.60 -9.05 -1.17
N LEU A 162 5.01 -7.90 -0.65
CA LEU A 162 6.19 -7.79 0.20
C LEU A 162 6.06 -8.72 1.42
N GLY A 163 4.96 -8.69 2.15
CA GLY A 163 4.73 -9.56 3.32
C GLY A 163 4.84 -11.07 3.01
N ALA A 164 4.50 -11.48 1.78
CA ALA A 164 4.61 -12.85 1.31
C ALA A 164 6.03 -13.23 0.82
N GLU A 165 6.87 -12.23 0.55
CA GLU A 165 8.25 -12.41 0.06
C GLU A 165 9.31 -12.22 1.15
N LEU A 166 8.92 -11.84 2.37
CA LEU A 166 9.83 -11.68 3.51
C LEU A 166 10.48 -13.01 3.92
N THR A 167 11.79 -12.99 4.10
CA THR A 167 12.59 -14.12 4.57
C THR A 167 13.64 -13.68 5.58
N GLY A 168 14.19 -14.61 6.37
CA GLY A 168 15.32 -14.35 7.27
C GLY A 168 15.10 -13.12 8.16
N ASP A 169 16.11 -12.25 8.23
CA ASP A 169 16.14 -11.05 9.07
C ASP A 169 15.07 -10.03 8.70
N ASP A 170 14.71 -9.92 7.42
CA ASP A 170 13.64 -9.02 6.97
C ASP A 170 12.28 -9.38 7.60
N ARG A 171 12.01 -10.70 7.72
CA ARG A 171 10.82 -11.19 8.40
C ARG A 171 10.85 -10.88 9.90
N ALA A 172 12.02 -10.90 10.52
CA ALA A 172 12.17 -10.66 11.95
C ALA A 172 11.82 -9.22 12.37
N VAL A 173 12.03 -8.26 11.47
CA VAL A 173 11.80 -6.83 11.76
C VAL A 173 10.43 -6.32 11.30
N VAL A 174 9.71 -7.03 10.42
CA VAL A 174 8.37 -6.63 9.95
C VAL A 174 7.29 -7.34 10.77
N VAL A 175 6.54 -6.58 11.57
CA VAL A 175 5.52 -7.11 12.48
C VAL A 175 4.16 -7.32 11.81
N ALA A 176 3.83 -6.50 10.81
CA ALA A 176 2.55 -6.59 10.09
C ALA A 176 2.59 -5.92 8.72
N VAL A 177 1.73 -6.38 7.81
CA VAL A 177 1.43 -5.71 6.54
C VAL A 177 -0.07 -5.47 6.41
N THR A 178 -0.47 -4.33 5.83
CA THR A 178 -1.89 -3.99 5.68
C THR A 178 -2.18 -3.39 4.30
N ALA A 179 -3.36 -3.66 3.79
CA ALA A 179 -3.77 -3.21 2.46
C ALA A 179 -5.24 -2.75 2.45
N VAL A 180 -5.48 -1.56 1.91
CA VAL A 180 -6.82 -1.01 1.70
C VAL A 180 -7.11 -0.96 0.21
N SER A 181 -8.21 -1.58 -0.21
CA SER A 181 -8.64 -1.72 -1.63
C SER A 181 -7.52 -2.22 -2.55
N PRO A 182 -6.77 -3.29 -2.19
CA PRO A 182 -5.65 -3.75 -3.00
C PRO A 182 -6.11 -4.47 -4.27
N PRO A 183 -5.59 -4.15 -5.45
CA PRO A 183 -5.81 -4.91 -6.68
C PRO A 183 -4.98 -6.21 -6.67
N ILE A 184 -5.31 -7.15 -5.76
CA ILE A 184 -4.55 -8.41 -5.60
C ILE A 184 -4.58 -9.30 -6.84
N GLU A 185 -5.48 -9.04 -7.79
CA GLU A 185 -5.54 -9.62 -9.13
C GLU A 185 -5.57 -8.45 -10.15
N LEU A 186 -4.39 -8.00 -10.57
CA LEU A 186 -4.23 -6.79 -11.38
C LEU A 186 -4.98 -6.86 -12.71
N GLY A 187 -4.97 -8.03 -13.38
CA GLY A 187 -5.65 -8.20 -14.66
C GLY A 187 -7.16 -7.96 -14.56
N ALA A 188 -7.81 -8.44 -13.49
CA ALA A 188 -9.23 -8.21 -13.24
C ALA A 188 -9.53 -6.72 -12.95
N CYS A 189 -8.64 -6.05 -12.21
CA CYS A 189 -8.80 -4.63 -11.90
C CYS A 189 -8.65 -3.74 -13.14
N VAL A 190 -7.68 -4.04 -14.02
CA VAL A 190 -7.51 -3.30 -15.27
C VAL A 190 -8.69 -3.55 -16.21
N ALA A 191 -9.21 -4.79 -16.30
CA ALA A 191 -10.40 -5.08 -17.06
C ALA A 191 -11.64 -4.34 -16.51
N ALA A 192 -11.79 -4.23 -15.19
CA ALA A 192 -12.85 -3.42 -14.58
C ALA A 192 -12.67 -1.92 -14.87
N LEU A 193 -11.43 -1.42 -14.87
CA LEU A 193 -11.14 -0.02 -15.18
C LEU A 193 -11.46 0.34 -16.65
N GLU A 194 -11.41 -0.64 -17.57
CA GLU A 194 -11.75 -0.48 -18.99
C GLU A 194 -13.27 -0.44 -19.25
N ARG A 195 -14.11 -0.72 -18.25
CA ARG A 195 -15.56 -0.64 -18.40
C ARG A 195 -16.05 0.80 -18.60
N ARG A 196 -17.19 0.97 -19.26
CA ARG A 196 -17.75 2.29 -19.60
C ARG A 196 -18.00 3.19 -18.40
N ASP A 197 -18.46 2.62 -17.29
CA ASP A 197 -18.71 3.31 -16.02
C ASP A 197 -17.42 3.80 -15.31
N ASN A 198 -16.27 3.27 -15.70
CA ASN A 198 -14.96 3.60 -15.11
C ASN A 198 -14.06 4.46 -16.01
N LEU A 199 -14.49 4.84 -17.20
CA LEU A 199 -13.65 5.60 -18.16
C LEU A 199 -13.09 6.90 -17.60
N ALA A 200 -13.83 7.58 -16.71
CA ALA A 200 -13.35 8.79 -16.06
C ALA A 200 -12.12 8.53 -15.17
N TYR A 201 -12.11 7.43 -14.42
CA TYR A 201 -10.95 7.00 -13.62
C TYR A 201 -9.78 6.62 -14.51
N GLN A 202 -10.03 5.82 -15.55
CA GLN A 202 -9.01 5.44 -16.52
C GLN A 202 -8.35 6.66 -17.18
N TRP A 203 -9.17 7.62 -17.62
CA TRP A 203 -8.67 8.86 -18.21
C TRP A 203 -7.80 9.64 -17.22
N ASN A 204 -8.22 9.74 -15.96
CA ASN A 204 -7.44 10.43 -14.91
C ASN A 204 -6.08 9.77 -14.69
N PHE A 205 -6.03 8.45 -14.58
CA PHE A 205 -4.75 7.71 -14.46
C PHE A 205 -3.87 7.91 -15.69
N LEU A 206 -4.42 7.76 -16.88
CA LEU A 206 -3.66 7.96 -18.12
C LEU A 206 -3.11 9.37 -18.26
N ARG A 207 -3.85 10.39 -17.84
CA ARG A 207 -3.36 11.77 -17.83
C ARG A 207 -2.12 11.91 -16.96
N GLY A 208 -2.13 11.32 -15.77
CA GLY A 208 -1.01 11.29 -14.85
C GLY A 208 0.20 10.56 -15.45
N LEU A 209 -0.01 9.32 -15.89
CA LEU A 209 1.02 8.47 -16.50
C LEU A 209 1.68 9.13 -17.72
N ARG A 210 0.90 9.69 -18.63
CA ARG A 210 1.41 10.43 -19.80
C ARG A 210 2.21 11.66 -19.39
N GLY A 211 1.70 12.43 -18.43
CA GLY A 211 2.38 13.60 -17.89
C GLY A 211 3.76 13.25 -17.32
N ARG A 212 3.81 12.17 -16.54
CA ARG A 212 5.04 11.64 -15.97
C ARG A 212 6.05 11.22 -17.05
N MET A 213 5.62 10.44 -18.04
CA MET A 213 6.52 10.01 -19.12
C MET A 213 7.09 11.19 -19.90
N ARG A 214 6.28 12.24 -20.15
CA ARG A 214 6.78 13.47 -20.80
C ARG A 214 7.81 14.20 -19.91
N ARG A 215 7.60 14.26 -18.59
CA ARG A 215 8.59 14.84 -17.66
C ARG A 215 9.89 14.04 -17.67
N LYS A 216 9.78 12.70 -17.58
CA LYS A 216 10.96 11.80 -17.65
C LYS A 216 11.74 11.95 -18.95
N ALA A 217 11.08 12.01 -20.09
CA ALA A 217 11.74 12.19 -21.38
C ALA A 217 12.52 13.53 -21.47
N ARG A 218 12.03 14.58 -20.79
CA ARG A 218 12.75 15.86 -20.69
C ARG A 218 13.95 15.79 -19.74
N LEU A 219 13.80 15.07 -18.61
CA LEU A 219 14.88 14.92 -17.61
C LEU A 219 15.99 13.99 -18.10
N PHE A 220 15.64 13.00 -18.91
CA PHE A 220 16.56 11.98 -19.44
C PHE A 220 16.45 11.91 -20.97
N PRO A 221 17.01 12.88 -21.71
CA PRO A 221 16.93 12.91 -23.17
C PRO A 221 17.45 11.61 -23.80
N GLY A 222 16.69 11.06 -24.74
CA GLY A 222 17.02 9.81 -25.42
C GLY A 222 16.70 8.51 -24.65
N ALA A 223 16.36 8.58 -23.35
CA ALA A 223 16.04 7.38 -22.58
C ALA A 223 14.61 6.86 -22.80
N TRP A 224 13.69 7.75 -23.21
CA TRP A 224 12.27 7.41 -23.30
C TRP A 224 11.65 7.92 -24.61
N ASP A 225 11.09 6.99 -25.40
CA ASP A 225 10.29 7.33 -26.57
C ASP A 225 8.88 7.74 -26.15
N THR A 226 8.48 8.98 -26.44
CA THR A 226 7.14 9.50 -26.13
C THR A 226 6.14 9.39 -27.27
N ARG A 227 6.55 8.92 -28.47
CA ARG A 227 5.66 8.78 -29.64
C ARG A 227 4.47 7.85 -29.38
N PRO A 228 4.61 6.70 -28.67
CA PRO A 228 3.47 5.84 -28.35
C PRO A 228 2.39 6.54 -27.53
N LEU A 229 2.72 7.54 -26.70
CA LEU A 229 1.76 8.22 -25.83
C LEU A 229 0.56 8.84 -26.59
N ALA A 230 0.75 9.19 -27.85
CA ALA A 230 -0.32 9.77 -28.66
C ALA A 230 -1.45 8.75 -28.98
N ARG A 231 -1.11 7.46 -29.02
CA ARG A 231 -2.04 6.38 -29.42
C ARG A 231 -2.60 5.60 -28.24
N ILE A 232 -1.92 5.60 -27.08
CA ILE A 232 -2.36 4.90 -25.87
C ILE A 232 -3.73 5.44 -25.42
N ARG A 233 -4.70 4.58 -25.19
CA ARG A 233 -6.07 4.90 -24.73
C ARG A 233 -6.43 4.25 -23.41
N THR A 234 -5.71 3.20 -23.00
CA THR A 234 -5.96 2.42 -21.79
C THR A 234 -4.71 2.31 -20.92
N VAL A 235 -4.89 2.01 -19.63
CA VAL A 235 -3.77 1.70 -18.71
C VAL A 235 -3.03 0.46 -19.20
N ARG A 236 -3.75 -0.53 -19.74
CA ARG A 236 -3.15 -1.74 -20.33
C ARG A 236 -2.18 -1.41 -21.46
N GLU A 237 -2.60 -0.58 -22.40
CA GLU A 237 -1.73 -0.14 -23.51
C GLU A 237 -0.51 0.65 -23.02
N PHE A 238 -0.66 1.41 -21.92
CA PHE A 238 0.47 2.07 -21.29
C PHE A 238 1.45 1.05 -20.69
N ASP A 239 0.92 0.06 -19.99
CA ASP A 239 1.74 -0.98 -19.37
C ASP A 239 2.44 -1.86 -20.41
N ASP A 240 1.78 -2.17 -21.54
CA ASP A 240 2.40 -2.86 -22.66
C ASP A 240 3.53 -2.05 -23.31
N ALA A 241 3.35 -0.73 -23.43
CA ALA A 241 4.32 0.14 -24.10
C ALA A 241 5.52 0.55 -23.21
N TYR A 242 5.32 0.66 -21.89
CA TYR A 242 6.32 1.21 -20.99
C TYR A 242 6.64 0.34 -19.78
N THR A 243 5.63 0.01 -18.96
CA THR A 243 5.87 -0.69 -17.68
C THR A 243 6.46 -2.08 -17.91
N ALA A 244 5.83 -2.86 -18.76
CA ALA A 244 6.22 -4.24 -18.99
C ALA A 244 7.63 -4.36 -19.63
N PRO A 245 7.94 -3.68 -20.74
CA PRO A 245 9.27 -3.79 -21.35
C PRO A 245 10.39 -3.28 -20.45
N HIS A 246 10.13 -2.19 -19.69
CA HIS A 246 11.13 -1.62 -18.80
C HIS A 246 11.55 -2.58 -17.69
N HIS A 247 10.64 -3.43 -17.23
CA HIS A 247 10.89 -4.39 -16.15
C HIS A 247 11.09 -5.82 -16.62
N GLY A 248 11.26 -6.05 -17.92
CA GLY A 248 11.52 -7.40 -18.49
C GLY A 248 10.32 -8.34 -18.41
N PHE A 249 9.10 -7.80 -18.40
CA PHE A 249 7.88 -8.57 -18.60
C PHE A 249 7.59 -8.73 -20.10
N ALA A 250 7.01 -9.87 -20.49
CA ALA A 250 6.66 -10.16 -21.88
C ALA A 250 5.53 -9.25 -22.44
N GLY A 251 4.79 -8.57 -21.56
CA GLY A 251 3.71 -7.63 -21.86
C GLY A 251 2.90 -7.34 -20.60
N ALA A 252 1.84 -6.54 -20.71
CA ALA A 252 0.98 -6.18 -19.59
C ALA A 252 0.35 -7.42 -18.92
N ALA A 253 -0.03 -8.43 -19.69
CA ALA A 253 -0.62 -9.66 -19.13
C ALA A 253 0.38 -10.41 -18.22
N ASP A 254 1.65 -10.56 -18.63
CA ASP A 254 2.71 -11.15 -17.82
C ASP A 254 3.02 -10.29 -16.60
N TYR A 255 3.09 -8.98 -16.78
CA TYR A 255 3.24 -8.05 -15.66
C TYR A 255 2.12 -8.22 -14.64
N TYR A 256 0.87 -8.20 -15.06
CA TYR A 256 -0.27 -8.34 -14.14
C TYR A 256 -0.27 -9.70 -13.43
N HIS A 257 0.05 -10.77 -14.13
CA HIS A 257 0.16 -12.10 -13.53
C HIS A 257 1.23 -12.12 -12.44
N ARG A 258 2.47 -11.75 -12.77
CA ARG A 258 3.63 -11.86 -11.86
C ARG A 258 3.64 -10.83 -10.75
N ALA A 259 3.05 -9.65 -10.94
CA ALA A 259 2.99 -8.59 -9.94
C ALA A 259 1.78 -8.69 -8.99
N SER A 260 0.78 -9.52 -9.29
CA SER A 260 -0.40 -9.74 -8.45
C SER A 260 -0.03 -10.45 -7.14
N ALA A 261 -0.36 -9.84 -6.01
CA ALA A 261 -0.12 -10.42 -4.69
C ALA A 261 -0.83 -11.77 -4.53
N ARG A 262 -2.00 -11.96 -5.18
CA ARG A 262 -2.76 -13.21 -5.16
C ARG A 262 -1.91 -14.46 -5.44
N ARG A 263 -0.86 -14.34 -6.26
CA ARG A 263 0.04 -15.44 -6.65
C ARG A 263 0.98 -15.92 -5.54
N VAL A 264 1.14 -15.11 -4.50
CA VAL A 264 2.12 -15.37 -3.44
C VAL A 264 1.53 -15.34 -2.03
N LEU A 265 0.25 -14.94 -1.86
CA LEU A 265 -0.39 -14.78 -0.54
C LEU A 265 -0.39 -16.04 0.31
N GLU A 266 -0.37 -17.23 -0.27
CA GLU A 266 -0.24 -18.50 0.47
C GLU A 266 1.08 -18.61 1.24
N ARG A 267 2.12 -17.86 0.82
CA ARG A 267 3.45 -17.81 1.45
C ARG A 267 3.56 -16.68 2.47
N LEU A 268 2.45 -16.03 2.82
CA LEU A 268 2.45 -14.89 3.73
C LEU A 268 3.13 -15.25 5.05
N ALA A 269 4.20 -14.51 5.37
CA ALA A 269 5.11 -14.85 6.47
C ALA A 269 4.84 -14.06 7.76
N VAL A 270 4.04 -12.99 7.67
CA VAL A 270 3.72 -12.08 8.77
C VAL A 270 2.22 -11.81 8.83
N PRO A 271 1.67 -11.39 9.97
CA PRO A 271 0.28 -10.95 10.08
C PRO A 271 -0.10 -9.93 9.01
N ALA A 272 -1.22 -10.15 8.35
CA ALA A 272 -1.69 -9.28 7.28
C ALA A 272 -3.19 -8.97 7.40
N LEU A 273 -3.56 -7.71 7.10
CA LEU A 273 -4.93 -7.24 7.01
C LEU A 273 -5.23 -6.76 5.59
N LEU A 274 -6.25 -7.34 4.96
CA LEU A 274 -6.81 -6.90 3.69
C LEU A 274 -8.20 -6.31 3.93
N VAL A 275 -8.39 -5.03 3.64
CA VAL A 275 -9.68 -4.34 3.69
C VAL A 275 -10.12 -3.99 2.27
N THR A 276 -11.31 -4.43 1.88
CA THR A 276 -11.89 -4.10 0.56
C THR A 276 -13.41 -3.93 0.66
N ALA A 277 -14.01 -3.31 -0.35
CA ALA A 277 -15.45 -3.10 -0.45
C ALA A 277 -16.03 -3.89 -1.63
N ALA A 278 -17.22 -4.45 -1.44
CA ALA A 278 -17.93 -5.16 -2.51
C ALA A 278 -18.40 -4.23 -3.64
N ASP A 279 -18.56 -2.94 -3.32
CA ASP A 279 -18.99 -1.90 -4.26
C ASP A 279 -17.82 -1.06 -4.83
N ASP A 280 -16.56 -1.51 -4.66
CA ASP A 280 -15.42 -0.83 -5.29
C ASP A 280 -15.56 -0.82 -6.80
N PRO A 281 -15.56 0.37 -7.46
CA PRO A 281 -15.91 0.46 -8.87
C PRO A 281 -14.90 -0.24 -9.80
N PHE A 282 -13.63 -0.36 -9.42
CA PHE A 282 -12.60 -0.92 -10.29
C PHE A 282 -11.61 -1.89 -9.60
N VAL A 283 -11.82 -2.21 -8.33
CA VAL A 283 -11.14 -3.34 -7.67
C VAL A 283 -12.17 -4.39 -7.27
N PRO A 284 -12.47 -5.37 -8.15
CA PRO A 284 -13.46 -6.40 -7.86
C PRO A 284 -13.12 -7.19 -6.60
N ALA A 285 -14.08 -7.31 -5.68
CA ALA A 285 -13.87 -8.03 -4.42
C ALA A 285 -13.81 -9.56 -4.58
N ASP A 286 -14.07 -10.10 -5.77
CA ASP A 286 -14.11 -11.54 -6.02
C ASP A 286 -12.80 -12.24 -5.69
N ALA A 287 -11.67 -11.62 -6.06
CA ALA A 287 -10.36 -12.15 -5.73
C ALA A 287 -10.13 -12.22 -4.20
N ALA A 288 -10.65 -11.25 -3.44
CA ALA A 288 -10.57 -11.24 -1.97
C ALA A 288 -11.55 -12.22 -1.32
N ARG A 289 -12.64 -12.61 -2.01
CA ARG A 289 -13.62 -13.62 -1.55
C ARG A 289 -13.17 -15.04 -1.80
N ASP A 290 -12.12 -15.25 -2.60
CA ASP A 290 -11.61 -16.58 -2.92
C ASP A 290 -11.44 -17.43 -1.65
N GLN A 291 -12.03 -18.62 -1.67
CA GLN A 291 -12.00 -19.57 -0.55
C GLN A 291 -10.57 -19.99 -0.19
N ALA A 292 -9.68 -20.10 -1.18
CA ALA A 292 -8.28 -20.43 -0.94
C ALA A 292 -7.58 -19.40 -0.03
N LEU A 293 -7.98 -18.13 -0.09
CA LEU A 293 -7.44 -17.10 0.81
C LEU A 293 -7.99 -17.22 2.25
N ALA A 294 -9.11 -17.93 2.46
CA ALA A 294 -9.64 -18.18 3.81
C ALA A 294 -8.71 -19.10 4.61
N ALA A 295 -7.97 -19.96 3.91
CA ALA A 295 -7.05 -20.92 4.52
C ALA A 295 -5.66 -20.34 4.81
N VAL A 296 -5.36 -19.09 4.39
CA VAL A 296 -4.06 -18.44 4.64
C VAL A 296 -3.98 -18.00 6.12
N PRO A 297 -3.13 -18.61 6.96
CA PRO A 297 -3.20 -18.43 8.41
C PRO A 297 -2.98 -17.01 8.88
N HIS A 298 -2.10 -16.28 8.22
CA HIS A 298 -1.70 -14.92 8.60
C HIS A 298 -2.58 -13.84 7.97
N LEU A 299 -3.52 -14.19 7.06
CA LEU A 299 -4.33 -13.21 6.34
C LEU A 299 -5.69 -13.01 7.01
N ARG A 300 -5.95 -11.80 7.48
CA ARG A 300 -7.27 -11.32 7.89
C ARG A 300 -7.91 -10.54 6.74
N ARG A 301 -9.11 -10.93 6.34
CA ARG A 301 -9.86 -10.28 5.25
C ARG A 301 -11.09 -9.61 5.81
N VAL A 302 -11.27 -8.34 5.48
CA VAL A 302 -12.44 -7.55 5.84
C VAL A 302 -13.07 -7.04 4.54
N ILE A 303 -14.24 -7.57 4.21
CA ILE A 303 -14.96 -7.23 3.00
C ILE A 303 -16.27 -6.58 3.41
N THR A 304 -16.38 -5.28 3.24
CA THR A 304 -17.59 -4.52 3.55
C THR A 304 -18.54 -4.48 2.34
N ALA A 305 -19.84 -4.30 2.57
CA ALA A 305 -20.81 -4.14 1.48
C ALA A 305 -20.57 -2.83 0.69
N HIS A 306 -20.19 -1.78 1.42
CA HIS A 306 -19.90 -0.46 0.89
C HIS A 306 -18.51 -0.01 1.31
N GLY A 307 -17.93 0.98 0.61
CA GLY A 307 -16.60 1.50 0.90
C GLY A 307 -16.02 2.24 -0.28
N GLY A 308 -16.46 1.91 -1.48
CA GLY A 308 -15.86 2.40 -2.72
C GLY A 308 -14.38 2.09 -2.80
N HIS A 309 -13.67 2.79 -3.67
CA HIS A 309 -12.21 2.64 -3.75
C HIS A 309 -11.52 3.53 -2.71
N CYS A 310 -10.96 2.90 -1.67
CA CYS A 310 -10.20 3.59 -0.60
C CYS A 310 -10.99 4.63 0.23
N GLY A 311 -12.33 4.69 0.11
CA GLY A 311 -13.14 5.70 0.79
C GLY A 311 -13.45 5.34 2.24
N PHE A 312 -14.27 4.31 2.44
CA PHE A 312 -14.72 3.80 3.74
C PHE A 312 -15.18 4.89 4.70
N ILE A 313 -16.03 5.81 4.18
CA ILE A 313 -16.55 6.94 4.94
C ILE A 313 -17.76 6.48 5.76
N GLU A 314 -17.64 6.50 7.08
CA GLU A 314 -18.68 6.06 7.99
C GLU A 314 -19.70 7.16 8.34
N ARG A 315 -20.86 6.70 8.83
CA ARG A 315 -21.98 7.55 9.23
C ARG A 315 -21.62 8.48 10.39
N THR A 316 -21.01 7.94 11.41
CA THR A 316 -20.65 8.67 12.64
C THR A 316 -19.13 8.72 12.74
N PRO A 317 -18.54 9.84 13.13
CA PRO A 317 -17.11 9.86 13.39
C PRO A 317 -16.74 8.90 14.52
N GLY A 318 -15.82 7.98 14.25
CA GLY A 318 -15.19 7.14 15.25
C GLY A 318 -13.87 7.77 15.68
N GLY A 319 -13.89 8.60 16.68
CA GLY A 319 -12.72 9.38 17.07
C GLY A 319 -12.62 10.70 16.28
N ASP A 320 -11.50 10.92 15.56
CA ASP A 320 -11.17 12.23 14.97
C ASP A 320 -11.88 12.53 13.64
N ASP A 321 -12.16 11.49 12.86
CA ASP A 321 -12.73 11.63 11.52
C ASP A 321 -13.59 10.42 11.12
N ARG A 322 -14.12 10.44 9.88
CA ARG A 322 -15.01 9.39 9.36
C ARG A 322 -14.30 8.30 8.56
N TYR A 323 -12.96 8.24 8.56
CA TYR A 323 -12.19 7.30 7.74
C TYR A 323 -11.97 5.98 8.49
N TRP A 324 -12.99 5.12 8.44
CA TRP A 324 -13.03 3.86 9.17
C TRP A 324 -11.86 2.93 8.86
N ALA A 325 -11.52 2.72 7.58
CA ALA A 325 -10.42 1.80 7.20
C ALA A 325 -9.08 2.24 7.80
N GLU A 326 -8.80 3.56 7.85
CA GLU A 326 -7.58 4.08 8.47
C GLU A 326 -7.48 3.70 9.95
N ARG A 327 -8.60 3.75 10.69
CA ARG A 327 -8.62 3.34 12.09
C ARG A 327 -8.43 1.85 12.26
N GLN A 328 -9.13 1.03 11.44
CA GLN A 328 -9.00 -0.43 11.52
C GLN A 328 -7.58 -0.90 11.23
N VAL A 329 -6.94 -0.32 10.22
CA VAL A 329 -5.53 -0.58 9.90
C VAL A 329 -4.62 -0.24 11.08
N MET A 330 -4.78 0.95 11.68
CA MET A 330 -3.94 1.33 12.82
C MET A 330 -4.20 0.49 14.07
N THR A 331 -5.43 0.08 14.31
CA THR A 331 -5.77 -0.82 15.43
C THR A 331 -5.15 -2.21 15.22
N PHE A 332 -5.18 -2.71 13.99
CA PHE A 332 -4.53 -3.98 13.66
C PHE A 332 -3.00 -3.89 13.88
N ILE A 333 -2.35 -2.85 13.36
CA ILE A 333 -0.90 -2.67 13.48
C ILE A 333 -0.49 -2.55 14.96
N ALA A 334 -1.20 -1.76 15.76
CA ALA A 334 -0.88 -1.58 17.19
C ALA A 334 -0.95 -2.92 17.95
N ARG A 335 -1.97 -3.70 17.67
CA ARG A 335 -2.14 -5.02 18.28
C ARG A 335 -1.04 -6.01 17.90
N GLU A 336 -0.64 -6.06 16.63
CA GLU A 336 0.44 -6.95 16.19
C GLU A 336 1.80 -6.49 16.76
N GLU A 337 2.01 -5.18 16.99
CA GLU A 337 3.18 -4.69 17.70
C GLU A 337 3.20 -5.14 19.16
N GLU A 338 2.09 -4.94 19.89
CA GLU A 338 1.97 -5.37 21.29
C GLU A 338 2.27 -6.88 21.44
N TRP A 339 1.74 -7.68 20.52
CA TRP A 339 2.01 -9.12 20.47
C TRP A 339 3.48 -9.44 20.20
N ALA A 340 4.13 -8.72 19.27
CA ALA A 340 5.54 -8.90 18.97
C ALA A 340 6.44 -8.54 20.15
N ILE A 341 6.10 -7.50 20.91
CA ILE A 341 6.82 -7.07 22.13
C ILE A 341 6.67 -8.12 23.23
N SER A 342 5.45 -8.63 23.48
CA SER A 342 5.21 -9.64 24.53
C SER A 342 6.05 -10.89 24.30
N LYS A 343 6.12 -11.38 23.06
CA LYS A 343 6.97 -12.54 22.72
C LYS A 343 8.48 -12.30 22.85
N SER A 344 8.92 -11.07 22.70
CA SER A 344 10.32 -10.73 22.86
C SER A 344 10.71 -10.64 24.35
N GLY A 345 9.79 -10.19 25.21
CA GLY A 345 9.96 -10.15 26.67
C GLY A 345 10.07 -11.55 27.30
N ASP A 346 9.28 -12.50 26.84
CA ASP A 346 9.30 -13.89 27.35
C ASP A 346 10.61 -14.64 27.02
N ARG A 347 11.38 -14.19 26.03
CA ARG A 347 12.71 -14.79 25.69
C ARG A 347 13.86 -14.32 26.58
N VAL A 348 13.65 -13.27 27.38
CA VAL A 348 14.71 -12.70 28.28
C VAL A 348 14.64 -13.32 29.67
N ILE A 349 13.60 -14.09 29.99
CA ILE A 349 13.36 -14.70 31.32
C ILE A 349 13.60 -16.23 31.30
N GLY A 350 14.10 -16.81 30.21
CA GLY A 350 14.35 -18.25 30.06
C GLY A 350 15.86 -18.57 30.02
#